data_fc05e32558aa686de54b57a76a5957fd
#
_entry.id   fc05e32558aa686de54b57a76a5957fd
#
_cell.length_a   1.000
_cell.length_b   1.000
_cell.length_c   1.000
_cell.angle_alpha   90.00
_cell.angle_beta   90.00
_cell.angle_gamma   90.00
#
_symmetry.space_group_name_H-M   'P 1'
#
loop_
_entity.id
_entity.type
_entity.pdbx_description
1 polymer ?
#
loop_
_entity_poly.entity_id
_entity_poly.type
_entity_poly.pdbx_seq_one_letter_code
_entity_poly.pdbx_strand_id
1 'polypeptide(L)'
;KRIRRTGVDKETIYTCYVTDANNKLIGITTVKDLLLAEDDELVKSIMEENVISVTTLADQEQVAQMFSNYNFLALPVVDNENRLVGIVTIDDAIDVIQEEDTEDVEKMAAVLPSDKPYMKTSVFGLYKKRAPWLLILMLSATFTSAIISSFEAVLANVLILSSFIPMITGSGGNAGSQASVSVIRALSLGEIHFRSIFLVLWKEFRVSILCGITLAAANFVKLLLFDRRN
;
A
#
# COMPACT_ATOMS: atom_id res chain seq x y z
N LYS A 1 34.62 24.28 11.75
CA LYS A 1 35.33 24.90 10.59
C LYS A 1 35.15 24.06 9.30
N ARG A 2 35.32 22.72 9.36
CA ARG A 2 35.19 21.85 8.15
C ARG A 2 33.81 21.87 7.53
N ILE A 3 32.75 21.72 8.32
CA ILE A 3 31.36 21.78 7.87
C ILE A 3 31.02 23.10 7.14
N ARG A 4 31.52 24.23 7.61
CA ARG A 4 31.33 25.54 6.94
C ARG A 4 31.98 25.62 5.55
N ARG A 5 33.02 24.81 5.29
CA ARG A 5 33.72 24.80 3.99
C ARG A 5 33.11 23.80 3.00
N THR A 6 32.63 22.67 3.49
CA THR A 6 32.20 21.54 2.64
C THR A 6 30.68 21.32 2.65
N GLY A 7 29.95 22.00 3.56
CA GLY A 7 28.52 21.79 3.70
C GLY A 7 27.66 22.45 2.62
N VAL A 8 28.22 23.41 1.86
CA VAL A 8 27.48 24.10 0.79
C VAL A 8 27.07 23.18 -0.33
N ASP A 9 27.90 22.16 -0.60
CA ASP A 9 27.66 21.18 -1.69
C ASP A 9 27.08 19.86 -1.17
N LYS A 10 26.53 19.84 0.05
CA LYS A 10 25.95 18.62 0.64
C LYS A 10 24.44 18.71 0.69
N GLU A 11 23.78 17.60 0.39
CA GLU A 11 22.33 17.43 0.39
C GLU A 11 21.72 17.84 1.73
N THR A 12 22.32 17.43 2.82
CA THR A 12 21.94 17.85 4.17
C THR A 12 23.16 18.02 5.06
N ILE A 13 23.06 18.96 6.02
CA ILE A 13 24.06 19.17 7.08
C ILE A 13 23.48 18.89 8.47
N TYR A 14 22.18 18.59 8.57
CA TYR A 14 21.53 18.38 9.87
C TYR A 14 22.05 17.16 10.59
N THR A 15 22.40 16.12 9.85
CA THR A 15 22.90 14.85 10.35
C THR A 15 24.30 14.59 9.81
N CYS A 16 25.22 14.20 10.69
CA CYS A 16 26.61 13.86 10.35
C CYS A 16 26.85 12.39 10.70
N TYR A 17 27.22 11.60 9.72
CA TYR A 17 27.55 10.18 9.91
C TYR A 17 29.04 10.05 10.19
N VAL A 18 29.36 9.31 11.24
CA VAL A 18 30.74 9.08 11.70
C VAL A 18 31.16 7.70 11.22
N THR A 19 32.30 7.66 10.51
CA THR A 19 32.86 6.42 9.98
C THR A 19 34.29 6.20 10.52
N ASP A 20 34.71 4.94 10.54
CA ASP A 20 36.11 4.57 10.80
C ASP A 20 37.02 4.79 9.57
N ALA A 21 38.29 4.39 9.68
CA ALA A 21 39.26 4.49 8.58
C ALA A 21 38.88 3.58 7.36
N ASN A 22 38.05 2.57 7.55
CA ASN A 22 37.58 1.65 6.51
C ASN A 22 36.21 2.03 5.98
N ASN A 23 35.72 3.25 6.29
CA ASN A 23 34.42 3.78 5.92
C ASN A 23 33.23 3.03 6.56
N LYS A 24 33.44 2.25 7.63
CA LYS A 24 32.36 1.62 8.37
C LYS A 24 31.61 2.63 9.21
N LEU A 25 30.29 2.56 9.19
CA LEU A 25 29.43 3.43 9.99
C LEU A 25 29.55 3.04 11.47
N ILE A 26 30.02 3.97 12.31
CA ILE A 26 30.25 3.75 13.75
C ILE A 26 29.43 4.67 14.64
N GLY A 27 28.83 5.73 14.09
CA GLY A 27 28.03 6.64 14.89
C GLY A 27 27.34 7.70 14.04
N ILE A 28 26.46 8.43 14.71
CA ILE A 28 25.71 9.55 14.17
C ILE A 28 25.78 10.72 15.16
N THR A 29 25.85 11.94 14.65
CA THR A 29 25.75 13.16 15.45
C THR A 29 24.99 14.23 14.65
N THR A 30 24.34 15.15 15.33
CA THR A 30 23.66 16.25 14.67
C THR A 30 24.51 17.52 14.63
N VAL A 31 24.20 18.42 13.70
CA VAL A 31 24.85 19.76 13.72
C VAL A 31 24.56 20.49 15.03
N LYS A 32 23.39 20.25 15.64
CA LYS A 32 23.05 20.80 16.96
C LYS A 32 24.04 20.33 18.02
N ASP A 33 24.32 19.02 18.09
CA ASP A 33 25.25 18.46 19.07
C ASP A 33 26.67 19.01 18.87
N LEU A 34 27.10 19.11 17.60
CA LEU A 34 28.39 19.69 17.23
C LEU A 34 28.51 21.20 17.56
N LEU A 35 27.42 21.94 17.58
CA LEU A 35 27.39 23.37 17.93
C LEU A 35 27.35 23.59 19.44
N LEU A 36 26.80 22.63 20.19
CA LEU A 36 26.69 22.70 21.66
C LEU A 36 27.87 22.06 22.38
N ALA A 37 28.67 21.26 21.67
CA ALA A 37 29.91 20.66 22.22
C ALA A 37 31.00 21.68 22.47
N GLU A 38 31.88 21.40 23.43
CA GLU A 38 33.08 22.20 23.68
C GLU A 38 34.11 22.08 22.54
N ASP A 39 34.98 23.09 22.34
CA ASP A 39 35.88 23.14 21.21
C ASP A 39 36.88 21.96 21.16
N ASP A 40 37.23 21.40 22.31
CA ASP A 40 38.18 20.29 22.48
C ASP A 40 37.50 18.93 22.68
N GLU A 41 36.18 18.87 22.63
CA GLU A 41 35.42 17.64 22.83
C GLU A 41 35.57 16.70 21.63
N LEU A 42 35.81 15.42 21.92
CA LEU A 42 35.96 14.40 20.88
C LEU A 42 34.59 14.03 20.28
N VAL A 43 34.52 13.86 18.95
CA VAL A 43 33.31 13.42 18.26
C VAL A 43 32.75 12.10 18.85
N LYS A 44 33.62 11.23 19.34
CA LYS A 44 33.25 9.97 19.96
C LYS A 44 32.42 10.13 21.24
N SER A 45 32.62 11.23 22.00
CA SER A 45 31.83 11.48 23.22
C SER A 45 30.45 12.04 22.98
N ILE A 46 30.24 12.70 21.80
CA ILE A 46 29.00 13.34 21.44
C ILE A 46 28.17 12.55 20.40
N MET A 47 28.78 11.51 19.78
CA MET A 47 28.04 10.68 18.80
C MET A 47 27.20 9.63 19.49
N GLU A 48 26.07 9.29 18.87
CA GLU A 48 25.26 8.12 19.19
C GLU A 48 25.77 6.91 18.40
N GLU A 49 26.13 5.82 19.11
CA GLU A 49 26.71 4.61 18.48
C GLU A 49 25.62 3.68 17.90
N ASN A 50 24.37 3.79 18.38
CA ASN A 50 23.25 2.95 17.90
C ASN A 50 22.60 3.57 16.67
N VAL A 51 23.23 3.45 15.51
CA VAL A 51 22.74 4.05 14.26
C VAL A 51 21.78 3.13 13.54
N ILE A 52 20.56 3.62 13.30
CA ILE A 52 19.62 2.96 12.40
C ILE A 52 20.10 3.22 10.97
N SER A 53 20.34 2.16 10.22
CA SER A 53 20.79 2.20 8.83
C SER A 53 20.00 1.22 7.97
N VAL A 54 20.01 1.46 6.66
CA VAL A 54 19.42 0.56 5.67
C VAL A 54 20.50 -0.01 4.77
N THR A 55 20.30 -1.21 4.26
CA THR A 55 21.23 -1.83 3.32
C THR A 55 20.91 -1.42 1.88
N THR A 56 21.89 -1.52 0.99
CA THR A 56 21.70 -1.26 -0.46
C THR A 56 20.69 -2.21 -1.13
N LEU A 57 20.32 -3.31 -0.47
CA LEU A 57 19.35 -4.31 -0.96
C LEU A 57 18.00 -4.19 -0.25
N ALA A 58 17.83 -3.20 0.63
CA ALA A 58 16.56 -3.00 1.33
C ALA A 58 15.46 -2.60 0.32
N ASP A 59 14.27 -3.07 0.58
CA ASP A 59 13.07 -2.72 -0.17
C ASP A 59 12.73 -1.23 0.03
N GLN A 60 12.44 -0.51 -1.06
CA GLN A 60 12.19 0.93 -1.02
C GLN A 60 10.96 1.29 -0.18
N GLU A 61 9.91 0.48 -0.21
CA GLU A 61 8.69 0.69 0.58
C GLU A 61 9.00 0.59 2.07
N GLN A 62 9.81 -0.42 2.48
CA GLN A 62 10.23 -0.57 3.88
C GLN A 62 11.09 0.60 4.35
N VAL A 63 11.99 1.09 3.49
CA VAL A 63 12.82 2.26 3.79
C VAL A 63 11.96 3.50 3.96
N ALA A 64 11.01 3.74 3.05
CA ALA A 64 10.08 4.87 3.12
C ALA A 64 9.21 4.81 4.40
N GLN A 65 8.77 3.61 4.80
CA GLN A 65 8.01 3.41 6.03
C GLN A 65 8.84 3.70 7.31
N MET A 66 10.16 3.46 7.29
CA MET A 66 11.05 3.86 8.39
C MET A 66 11.08 5.37 8.59
N PHE A 67 11.08 6.17 7.51
CA PHE A 67 10.98 7.63 7.61
C PHE A 67 9.69 8.07 8.32
N SER A 68 8.58 7.47 7.97
CA SER A 68 7.26 7.73 8.60
C SER A 68 7.23 7.34 10.07
N ASN A 69 7.82 6.18 10.43
CA ASN A 69 7.76 5.64 11.78
C ASN A 69 8.68 6.37 12.77
N TYR A 70 9.85 6.81 12.30
CA TYR A 70 10.91 7.39 13.16
C TYR A 70 11.11 8.89 12.96
N ASN A 71 10.40 9.52 12.02
CA ASN A 71 10.54 10.95 11.68
C ASN A 71 11.97 11.35 11.30
N PHE A 72 12.68 10.49 10.59
CA PHE A 72 14.03 10.81 10.12
C PHE A 72 14.01 11.87 9.01
N LEU A 73 15.07 12.68 8.95
CA LEU A 73 15.32 13.60 7.83
C LEU A 73 16.23 12.98 6.77
N ALA A 74 17.09 12.06 7.19
CA ALA A 74 17.96 11.28 6.33
C ALA A 74 18.32 9.97 7.02
N LEU A 75 18.50 8.90 6.23
CA LEU A 75 18.93 7.58 6.68
C LEU A 75 20.23 7.20 5.98
N PRO A 76 21.23 6.65 6.72
CA PRO A 76 22.46 6.16 6.11
C PRO A 76 22.20 4.81 5.42
N VAL A 77 22.77 4.68 4.23
CA VAL A 77 22.77 3.44 3.44
C VAL A 77 24.12 2.77 3.58
N VAL A 78 24.12 1.51 3.95
CA VAL A 78 25.34 0.71 4.14
C VAL A 78 25.37 -0.51 3.22
N ASP A 79 26.57 -0.98 2.92
CA ASP A 79 26.77 -2.26 2.25
C ASP A 79 26.76 -3.44 3.25
N ASN A 80 26.97 -4.66 2.75
CA ASN A 80 26.99 -5.87 3.57
C ASN A 80 28.14 -5.91 4.61
N GLU A 81 29.14 -5.03 4.48
CA GLU A 81 30.26 -4.90 5.41
C GLU A 81 30.08 -3.72 6.39
N ASN A 82 28.88 -3.13 6.41
CA ASN A 82 28.53 -1.94 7.20
C ASN A 82 29.32 -0.68 6.82
N ARG A 83 29.78 -0.58 5.55
CA ARG A 83 30.43 0.65 5.07
C ARG A 83 29.38 1.61 4.54
N LEU A 84 29.52 2.88 4.90
CA LEU A 84 28.62 3.93 4.43
C LEU A 84 28.79 4.13 2.92
N VAL A 85 27.74 3.88 2.17
CA VAL A 85 27.67 4.03 0.71
C VAL A 85 27.05 5.36 0.31
N GLY A 86 26.00 5.77 1.04
CA GLY A 86 25.26 7.00 0.75
C GLY A 86 24.24 7.31 1.84
N ILE A 87 23.30 8.16 1.49
CA ILE A 87 22.14 8.50 2.31
C ILE A 87 20.89 8.50 1.44
N VAL A 88 19.74 8.25 2.05
CA VAL A 88 18.41 8.53 1.50
C VAL A 88 17.83 9.67 2.32
N THR A 89 17.20 10.63 1.70
CA THR A 89 16.60 11.79 2.34
C THR A 89 15.08 11.68 2.38
N ILE A 90 14.43 12.50 3.20
CA ILE A 90 12.98 12.47 3.40
C ILE A 90 12.19 12.81 2.12
N ASP A 91 12.73 13.69 1.28
CA ASP A 91 12.12 14.06 -0.01
C ASP A 91 12.06 12.86 -0.96
N ASP A 92 13.16 12.09 -1.11
CA ASP A 92 13.16 10.83 -1.87
C ASP A 92 12.17 9.81 -1.27
N ALA A 93 12.11 9.72 0.06
CA ALA A 93 11.17 8.81 0.73
C ALA A 93 9.70 9.21 0.48
N ILE A 94 9.39 10.51 0.42
CA ILE A 94 8.04 11.02 0.09
C ILE A 94 7.65 10.62 -1.34
N ASP A 95 8.58 10.73 -2.29
CA ASP A 95 8.32 10.35 -3.68
C ASP A 95 8.00 8.85 -3.77
N VAL A 96 8.77 7.99 -3.08
CA VAL A 96 8.50 6.55 -3.00
C VAL A 96 7.13 6.28 -2.37
N ILE A 97 6.76 6.96 -1.27
CA ILE A 97 5.43 6.80 -0.64
C ILE A 97 4.32 7.13 -1.63
N GLN A 98 4.46 8.20 -2.43
CA GLN A 98 3.45 8.58 -3.43
C GLN A 98 3.35 7.56 -4.57
N GLU A 99 4.48 6.99 -5.00
CA GLU A 99 4.52 5.94 -6.02
C GLU A 99 3.82 4.68 -5.52
N GLU A 100 4.13 4.21 -4.31
CA GLU A 100 3.52 3.03 -3.69
C GLU A 100 2.02 3.25 -3.42
N ASP A 101 1.61 4.40 -2.89
CA ASP A 101 0.18 4.73 -2.71
C ASP A 101 -0.57 4.72 -4.05
N THR A 102 0.05 5.19 -5.13
CA THR A 102 -0.53 5.16 -6.48
C THR A 102 -0.66 3.73 -7.00
N GLU A 103 0.39 2.92 -6.84
CA GLU A 103 0.39 1.50 -7.20
C GLU A 103 -0.72 0.74 -6.44
N ASP A 104 -0.86 0.99 -5.15
CA ASP A 104 -1.89 0.38 -4.33
C ASP A 104 -3.31 0.72 -4.81
N VAL A 105 -3.58 1.98 -5.15
CA VAL A 105 -4.86 2.41 -5.73
C VAL A 105 -5.12 1.68 -7.06
N GLU A 106 -4.12 1.55 -7.92
CA GLU A 106 -4.24 0.81 -9.18
C GLU A 106 -4.49 -0.68 -8.94
N LYS A 107 -3.80 -1.31 -7.98
CA LYS A 107 -4.03 -2.71 -7.57
C LYS A 107 -5.44 -2.91 -6.99
N MET A 108 -5.94 -1.99 -6.17
CA MET A 108 -7.32 -2.03 -5.65
C MET A 108 -8.37 -2.01 -6.75
N ALA A 109 -8.10 -1.30 -7.85
CA ALA A 109 -8.93 -1.25 -9.04
C ALA A 109 -8.66 -2.41 -10.03
N ALA A 110 -7.75 -3.34 -9.69
CA ALA A 110 -7.28 -4.41 -10.57
C ALA A 110 -6.76 -3.91 -11.95
N VAL A 111 -6.11 -2.75 -11.92
CA VAL A 111 -5.38 -2.16 -13.04
C VAL A 111 -3.89 -2.41 -12.85
N LEU A 112 -3.17 -2.77 -13.90
CA LEU A 112 -1.72 -2.93 -13.81
C LEU A 112 -1.04 -1.59 -13.57
N PRO A 113 -0.04 -1.51 -12.67
CA PRO A 113 0.62 -0.27 -12.27
C PRO A 113 1.25 0.52 -13.43
N SER A 114 1.39 1.83 -13.25
CA SER A 114 1.89 2.77 -14.23
C SER A 114 2.95 3.71 -13.70
N ASP A 115 4.17 3.62 -14.22
CA ASP A 115 5.26 4.56 -13.92
C ASP A 115 5.10 5.92 -14.63
N LYS A 116 4.04 6.09 -15.45
CA LYS A 116 3.83 7.30 -16.25
C LYS A 116 2.59 8.05 -15.81
N PRO A 117 2.64 9.39 -15.72
CA PRO A 117 1.47 10.21 -15.48
C PRO A 117 0.35 9.91 -16.50
N TYR A 118 -0.88 9.94 -16.04
CA TYR A 118 -2.08 9.61 -16.84
C TYR A 118 -2.11 10.28 -18.21
N MET A 119 -1.84 11.59 -18.28
CA MET A 119 -1.87 12.35 -19.52
C MET A 119 -0.73 12.01 -20.49
N LYS A 120 0.36 11.42 -19.99
CA LYS A 120 1.50 10.97 -20.81
C LYS A 120 1.37 9.52 -21.27
N THR A 121 0.41 8.77 -20.71
CA THR A 121 0.15 7.38 -21.06
C THR A 121 -0.75 7.34 -22.31
N SER A 122 -0.34 6.59 -23.34
CA SER A 122 -1.14 6.44 -24.55
C SER A 122 -2.43 5.67 -24.28
N VAL A 123 -3.47 5.88 -25.12
CA VAL A 123 -4.75 5.14 -25.03
C VAL A 123 -4.50 3.63 -25.09
N PHE A 124 -3.60 3.17 -25.95
CA PHE A 124 -3.26 1.76 -26.06
C PHE A 124 -2.51 1.23 -24.82
N GLY A 125 -1.70 2.08 -24.18
CA GLY A 125 -1.07 1.76 -22.89
C GLY A 125 -2.11 1.53 -21.79
N LEU A 126 -3.09 2.43 -21.65
CA LEU A 126 -4.18 2.29 -20.69
C LEU A 126 -5.04 1.05 -20.97
N TYR A 127 -5.33 0.78 -22.26
CA TYR A 127 -6.05 -0.43 -22.67
C TYR A 127 -5.34 -1.71 -22.20
N LYS A 128 -4.03 -1.82 -22.47
CA LYS A 128 -3.23 -3.00 -22.07
C LYS A 128 -3.25 -3.25 -20.55
N LYS A 129 -3.34 -2.21 -19.77
CA LYS A 129 -3.34 -2.31 -18.30
C LYS A 129 -4.69 -2.77 -17.74
N ARG A 130 -5.79 -2.50 -18.42
CA ARG A 130 -7.16 -2.83 -17.98
C ARG A 130 -7.70 -4.11 -18.60
N ALA A 131 -7.36 -4.38 -19.87
CA ALA A 131 -7.92 -5.49 -20.63
C ALA A 131 -7.73 -6.89 -19.99
N PRO A 132 -6.57 -7.25 -19.44
CA PRO A 132 -6.39 -8.58 -18.87
C PRO A 132 -7.39 -8.90 -17.76
N TRP A 133 -7.63 -7.96 -16.85
CA TRP A 133 -8.59 -8.14 -15.76
C TRP A 133 -10.02 -8.24 -16.27
N LEU A 134 -10.40 -7.40 -17.23
CA LEU A 134 -11.72 -7.43 -17.85
C LEU A 134 -12.00 -8.78 -18.54
N LEU A 135 -10.99 -9.38 -19.19
CA LEU A 135 -11.11 -10.71 -19.78
C LEU A 135 -11.32 -11.80 -18.71
N ILE A 136 -10.61 -11.73 -17.59
CA ILE A 136 -10.83 -12.66 -16.46
C ILE A 136 -12.26 -12.52 -15.93
N LEU A 137 -12.74 -11.29 -15.74
CA LEU A 137 -14.11 -11.05 -15.29
C LEU A 137 -15.16 -11.55 -16.31
N MET A 138 -14.89 -11.42 -17.61
CA MET A 138 -15.76 -11.95 -18.67
C MET A 138 -15.83 -13.48 -18.62
N LEU A 139 -14.72 -14.17 -18.38
CA LEU A 139 -14.70 -15.62 -18.19
C LEU A 139 -15.54 -16.02 -16.96
N SER A 140 -15.34 -15.32 -15.84
CA SER A 140 -16.17 -15.54 -14.62
C SER A 140 -17.66 -15.34 -14.88
N ALA A 141 -18.04 -14.29 -15.62
CA ALA A 141 -19.41 -14.02 -15.99
C ALA A 141 -20.02 -15.15 -16.86
N THR A 142 -19.20 -15.80 -17.69
CA THR A 142 -19.64 -16.95 -18.50
C THR A 142 -20.05 -18.13 -17.63
N PHE A 143 -19.30 -18.42 -16.56
CA PHE A 143 -19.71 -19.46 -15.59
C PHE A 143 -21.01 -19.11 -14.89
N THR A 144 -21.18 -17.85 -14.48
CA THR A 144 -22.42 -17.38 -13.87
C THR A 144 -23.62 -17.55 -14.85
N SER A 145 -23.44 -17.18 -16.10
CA SER A 145 -24.45 -17.35 -17.15
C SER A 145 -24.83 -18.83 -17.35
N ALA A 146 -23.85 -19.74 -17.37
CA ALA A 146 -24.11 -21.17 -17.51
C ALA A 146 -24.95 -21.75 -16.33
N ILE A 147 -24.63 -21.28 -15.10
CA ILE A 147 -25.43 -21.66 -13.91
C ILE A 147 -26.85 -21.15 -14.04
N ILE A 148 -27.08 -19.89 -14.40
CA ILE A 148 -28.41 -19.30 -14.56
C ILE A 148 -29.20 -20.08 -15.62
N SER A 149 -28.60 -20.40 -16.76
CA SER A 149 -29.21 -21.19 -17.81
C SER A 149 -29.62 -22.59 -17.36
N SER A 150 -28.89 -23.20 -16.45
CA SER A 150 -29.26 -24.52 -15.89
C SER A 150 -30.56 -24.49 -15.08
N PHE A 151 -30.95 -23.31 -14.59
CA PHE A 151 -32.20 -23.11 -13.82
C PHE A 151 -33.29 -22.38 -14.61
N GLU A 152 -33.15 -22.28 -15.93
CA GLU A 152 -34.08 -21.52 -16.79
C GLU A 152 -35.54 -21.98 -16.63
N ALA A 153 -35.81 -23.28 -16.56
CA ALA A 153 -37.15 -23.83 -16.37
C ALA A 153 -37.80 -23.40 -15.04
N VAL A 154 -37.01 -23.29 -13.98
CA VAL A 154 -37.49 -22.84 -12.67
C VAL A 154 -37.72 -21.33 -12.68
N LEU A 155 -36.84 -20.57 -13.29
CA LEU A 155 -36.94 -19.11 -13.41
C LEU A 155 -38.13 -18.70 -14.31
N ALA A 156 -38.41 -19.45 -15.36
CA ALA A 156 -39.57 -19.23 -16.23
C ALA A 156 -40.89 -19.38 -15.48
N ASN A 157 -41.00 -20.33 -14.54
CA ASN A 157 -42.18 -20.53 -13.73
C ASN A 157 -42.40 -19.44 -12.67
N VAL A 158 -41.32 -18.77 -12.23
CA VAL A 158 -41.38 -17.72 -11.20
C VAL A 158 -40.56 -16.52 -11.66
N LEU A 159 -41.14 -15.73 -12.56
CA LEU A 159 -40.45 -14.61 -13.23
C LEU A 159 -39.85 -13.59 -12.26
N ILE A 160 -40.49 -13.42 -11.10
CA ILE A 160 -40.02 -12.49 -10.08
C ILE A 160 -38.62 -12.84 -9.57
N LEU A 161 -38.21 -14.11 -9.57
CA LEU A 161 -36.89 -14.54 -9.15
C LEU A 161 -35.80 -13.98 -10.06
N SER A 162 -36.08 -13.85 -11.36
CA SER A 162 -35.13 -13.31 -12.33
C SER A 162 -34.77 -11.84 -12.02
N SER A 163 -35.68 -11.07 -11.44
CA SER A 163 -35.43 -9.65 -11.08
C SER A 163 -34.50 -9.49 -9.89
N PHE A 164 -34.34 -10.52 -9.05
CA PHE A 164 -33.42 -10.49 -7.91
C PHE A 164 -31.97 -10.81 -8.28
N ILE A 165 -31.72 -11.49 -9.41
CA ILE A 165 -30.39 -11.90 -9.83
C ILE A 165 -29.42 -10.70 -9.92
N PRO A 166 -29.75 -9.60 -10.66
CA PRO A 166 -28.86 -8.43 -10.73
C PRO A 166 -28.62 -7.78 -9.37
N MET A 167 -29.63 -7.79 -8.50
CA MET A 167 -29.51 -7.20 -7.17
C MET A 167 -28.55 -8.00 -6.29
N ILE A 168 -28.65 -9.33 -6.28
CA ILE A 168 -27.79 -10.20 -5.48
C ILE A 168 -26.35 -10.16 -6.02
N THR A 169 -26.18 -10.30 -7.34
CA THR A 169 -24.86 -10.28 -7.96
C THR A 169 -24.16 -8.93 -7.81
N GLY A 170 -24.91 -7.82 -7.98
CA GLY A 170 -24.40 -6.47 -7.78
C GLY A 170 -24.03 -6.20 -6.32
N SER A 171 -24.85 -6.61 -5.38
CA SER A 171 -24.55 -6.47 -3.94
C SER A 171 -23.32 -7.30 -3.54
N GLY A 172 -23.22 -8.53 -4.04
CA GLY A 172 -22.05 -9.39 -3.81
C GLY A 172 -20.76 -8.80 -4.39
N GLY A 173 -20.82 -8.26 -5.61
CA GLY A 173 -19.69 -7.57 -6.25
C GLY A 173 -19.23 -6.34 -5.47
N ASN A 174 -20.16 -5.50 -5.01
CA ASN A 174 -19.85 -4.33 -4.21
C ASN A 174 -19.23 -4.71 -2.85
N ALA A 175 -19.79 -5.72 -2.17
CA ALA A 175 -19.22 -6.21 -0.91
C ALA A 175 -17.81 -6.78 -1.09
N GLY A 176 -17.58 -7.53 -2.17
CA GLY A 176 -16.26 -8.04 -2.52
C GLY A 176 -15.26 -6.94 -2.81
N SER A 177 -15.65 -5.90 -3.54
CA SER A 177 -14.81 -4.73 -3.80
C SER A 177 -14.43 -4.00 -2.51
N GLN A 178 -15.37 -3.78 -1.59
CA GLN A 178 -15.11 -3.15 -0.29
C GLN A 178 -14.14 -3.97 0.57
N ALA A 179 -14.32 -5.30 0.61
CA ALA A 179 -13.41 -6.19 1.31
C ALA A 179 -12.01 -6.14 0.70
N SER A 180 -11.88 -6.17 -0.63
CA SER A 180 -10.60 -6.08 -1.34
C SER A 180 -9.85 -4.80 -1.00
N VAL A 181 -10.52 -3.64 -1.07
CA VAL A 181 -9.92 -2.34 -0.71
C VAL A 181 -9.40 -2.35 0.72
N SER A 182 -10.22 -2.83 1.67
CA SER A 182 -9.84 -2.87 3.09
C SER A 182 -8.64 -3.80 3.35
N VAL A 183 -8.60 -4.96 2.70
CA VAL A 183 -7.52 -5.94 2.87
C VAL A 183 -6.24 -5.47 2.20
N ILE A 184 -6.31 -4.92 0.98
CA ILE A 184 -5.12 -4.39 0.28
C ILE A 184 -4.52 -3.25 1.10
N ARG A 185 -5.35 -2.32 1.59
CA ARG A 185 -4.84 -1.22 2.41
C ARG A 185 -4.20 -1.70 3.71
N ALA A 186 -4.76 -2.69 4.38
CA ALA A 186 -4.17 -3.26 5.58
C ALA A 186 -2.87 -4.03 5.30
N LEU A 187 -2.72 -4.64 4.12
CA LEU A 187 -1.44 -5.23 3.66
C LEU A 187 -0.38 -4.16 3.42
N SER A 188 -0.74 -3.09 2.71
CA SER A 188 0.12 -1.95 2.39
C SER A 188 0.63 -1.25 3.65
N LEU A 189 -0.21 -1.09 4.67
CA LEU A 189 0.19 -0.52 5.97
C LEU A 189 0.97 -1.50 6.87
N GLY A 190 1.20 -2.74 6.43
CA GLY A 190 1.86 -3.76 7.25
C GLY A 190 1.05 -4.24 8.46
N GLU A 191 -0.25 -3.89 8.55
CA GLU A 191 -1.13 -4.33 9.65
C GLU A 191 -1.42 -5.82 9.61
N ILE A 192 -1.42 -6.41 8.40
CA ILE A 192 -1.61 -7.83 8.16
C ILE A 192 -0.48 -8.37 7.27
N HIS A 193 -0.18 -9.66 7.43
CA HIS A 193 0.81 -10.36 6.61
C HIS A 193 0.17 -11.56 5.93
N PHE A 194 0.76 -12.04 4.84
CA PHE A 194 0.30 -13.24 4.13
C PHE A 194 0.14 -14.48 5.02
N ARG A 195 0.90 -14.56 6.11
CA ARG A 195 0.75 -15.63 7.12
C ARG A 195 -0.59 -15.58 7.86
N SER A 196 -1.23 -14.42 7.91
CA SER A 196 -2.51 -14.19 8.61
C SER A 196 -3.73 -14.38 7.71
N ILE A 197 -3.56 -14.90 6.49
CA ILE A 197 -4.63 -14.99 5.47
C ILE A 197 -5.89 -15.71 5.98
N PHE A 198 -5.75 -16.80 6.76
CA PHE A 198 -6.90 -17.52 7.31
C PHE A 198 -7.66 -16.71 8.35
N LEU A 199 -6.98 -15.89 9.15
CA LEU A 199 -7.63 -14.98 10.10
C LEU A 199 -8.40 -13.87 9.38
N VAL A 200 -7.82 -13.33 8.31
CA VAL A 200 -8.46 -12.33 7.45
C VAL A 200 -9.70 -12.92 6.78
N LEU A 201 -9.59 -14.08 6.15
CA LEU A 201 -10.73 -14.78 5.54
C LEU A 201 -11.85 -15.06 6.54
N TRP A 202 -11.51 -15.50 7.75
CA TRP A 202 -12.50 -15.75 8.79
C TRP A 202 -13.17 -14.47 9.29
N LYS A 203 -12.42 -13.35 9.35
CA LYS A 203 -12.95 -12.03 9.69
C LYS A 203 -13.92 -11.55 8.60
N GLU A 204 -13.49 -11.56 7.35
CA GLU A 204 -14.31 -11.16 6.21
C GLU A 204 -15.56 -12.02 6.03
N PHE A 205 -15.47 -13.32 6.26
CA PHE A 205 -16.62 -14.21 6.25
C PHE A 205 -17.71 -13.78 7.26
N ARG A 206 -17.32 -13.45 8.50
CA ARG A 206 -18.27 -12.96 9.51
C ARG A 206 -18.85 -11.60 9.15
N VAL A 207 -18.05 -10.70 8.61
CA VAL A 207 -18.52 -9.38 8.13
C VAL A 207 -19.52 -9.56 6.99
N SER A 208 -19.23 -10.45 6.05
CA SER A 208 -20.12 -10.74 4.90
C SER A 208 -21.46 -11.30 5.33
N ILE A 209 -21.50 -12.15 6.36
CA ILE A 209 -22.79 -12.65 6.94
C ILE A 209 -23.61 -11.49 7.50
N LEU A 210 -23.00 -10.60 8.27
CA LEU A 210 -23.70 -9.45 8.86
C LEU A 210 -24.23 -8.50 7.77
N CYS A 211 -23.41 -8.21 6.75
CA CYS A 211 -23.83 -7.44 5.58
C CYS A 211 -24.99 -8.12 4.84
N GLY A 212 -24.90 -9.42 4.62
CA GLY A 212 -25.95 -10.20 3.96
C GLY A 212 -27.28 -10.16 4.71
N ILE A 213 -27.26 -10.33 6.03
CA ILE A 213 -28.48 -10.22 6.86
C ILE A 213 -29.06 -8.81 6.79
N THR A 214 -28.21 -7.78 6.85
CA THR A 214 -28.65 -6.38 6.77
C THR A 214 -29.30 -6.09 5.41
N LEU A 215 -28.67 -6.51 4.31
CA LEU A 215 -29.21 -6.34 2.97
C LEU A 215 -30.51 -7.12 2.76
N ALA A 216 -30.61 -8.34 3.29
CA ALA A 216 -31.83 -9.14 3.23
C ALA A 216 -32.98 -8.47 3.99
N ALA A 217 -32.71 -7.95 5.20
CA ALA A 217 -33.71 -7.21 6.00
C ALA A 217 -34.16 -5.93 5.28
N ALA A 218 -33.22 -5.16 4.75
CA ALA A 218 -33.53 -3.93 3.99
C ALA A 218 -34.37 -4.23 2.74
N ASN A 219 -34.03 -5.30 2.01
CA ASN A 219 -34.78 -5.72 0.85
C ASN A 219 -36.21 -6.22 1.21
N PHE A 220 -36.34 -6.94 2.31
CA PHE A 220 -37.64 -7.37 2.82
C PHE A 220 -38.53 -6.17 3.18
N VAL A 221 -37.99 -5.18 3.85
CA VAL A 221 -38.70 -3.92 4.16
C VAL A 221 -39.10 -3.19 2.87
N LYS A 222 -38.19 -3.12 1.89
CA LYS A 222 -38.49 -2.54 0.57
C LYS A 222 -39.69 -3.23 -0.11
N LEU A 223 -39.71 -4.56 -0.13
CA LEU A 223 -40.80 -5.33 -0.72
C LEU A 223 -42.12 -5.05 0.00
N LEU A 224 -42.14 -5.01 1.31
CA LEU A 224 -43.35 -4.70 2.10
C LEU A 224 -43.90 -3.30 1.80
N LEU A 225 -43.02 -2.32 1.58
CA LEU A 225 -43.43 -0.92 1.38
C LEU A 225 -43.84 -0.60 -0.06
N PHE A 226 -43.16 -1.19 -1.04
CA PHE A 226 -43.29 -0.80 -2.45
C PHE A 226 -44.04 -1.83 -3.28
N ASP A 227 -43.92 -3.14 -3.05
CA ASP A 227 -44.61 -4.18 -3.84
C ASP A 227 -45.98 -4.55 -3.30
N ARG A 228 -46.35 -4.09 -2.10
CA ARG A 228 -47.72 -4.32 -1.54
C ARG A 228 -48.79 -3.45 -2.22
N ARG A 229 -48.42 -2.61 -3.20
CA ARG A 229 -49.30 -1.66 -3.89
C ARG A 229 -49.71 -2.09 -5.33
N ASN A 230 -49.22 -3.23 -5.80
CA ASN A 230 -49.65 -3.89 -7.03
C ASN A 230 -50.06 -5.32 -6.74
#